data_c489cf9a50bc9b0082f1c4c716f5e5ca
#
_entry.id   c489cf9a50bc9b0082f1c4c716f5e5ca
#
_cell.length_a   1.000
_cell.length_b   1.000
_cell.length_c   1.000
_cell.angle_alpha   90.00
_cell.angle_beta   90.00
_cell.angle_gamma   90.00
#
_symmetry.space_group_name_H-M   'P 1'
#
loop_
_entity.id
_entity.type
_entity.pdbx_description
1 polymer ?
#
loop_
_entity_poly.entity_id
_entity_poly.type
_entity_poly.pdbx_seq_one_letter_code
_entity_poly.pdbx_strand_id
1 'polypeptide(L)'
;ELLRQCRKQKHMSQAELASLLGVTQQAVGKWESGKSSPDPATVAKLAEILDTTADYLLGLFDPASEGQTEERFFGSYVYSLIPVIGTVKAGYGALAYEEDYGKEYARVKDPSSYFYLVVRGDSMEPRIHDGDLALVHRQDTLENGDLGVLIYGDEGEGTLKRYLQRGNCVVLQPFNPAYKELVIKGEDLNRLHIAGRVVETKAKW
;
A
#
# COMPACT_ATOMS: atom_id res chain seq x y z
N GLU A 1 -14.12 -10.41 24.16
CA GLU A 1 -14.53 -11.70 23.52
C GLU A 1 -13.34 -12.37 22.83
N LEU A 2 -12.49 -11.63 22.11
CA LEU A 2 -11.29 -12.11 21.41
C LEU A 2 -10.26 -12.77 22.37
N LEU A 3 -9.97 -12.15 23.51
CA LEU A 3 -9.08 -12.71 24.52
C LEU A 3 -9.50 -14.12 24.95
N ARG A 4 -10.80 -14.34 25.17
CA ARG A 4 -11.35 -15.65 25.51
C ARG A 4 -11.16 -16.67 24.39
N GLN A 5 -11.28 -16.23 23.14
CA GLN A 5 -11.11 -17.07 21.96
C GLN A 5 -9.66 -17.53 21.82
N CYS A 6 -8.68 -16.61 21.90
CA CYS A 6 -7.26 -16.93 21.86
C CYS A 6 -6.85 -17.90 22.97
N ARG A 7 -7.29 -17.64 24.22
CA ARG A 7 -6.99 -18.53 25.34
C ARG A 7 -7.52 -19.95 25.10
N LYS A 8 -8.75 -20.07 24.58
CA LYS A 8 -9.36 -21.39 24.28
C LYS A 8 -8.61 -22.10 23.15
N GLN A 9 -8.15 -21.39 22.14
CA GLN A 9 -7.33 -21.96 21.06
C GLN A 9 -6.01 -22.55 21.59
N LYS A 10 -5.44 -21.94 22.62
CA LYS A 10 -4.25 -22.44 23.33
C LYS A 10 -4.59 -23.48 24.41
N HIS A 11 -5.86 -23.94 24.50
CA HIS A 11 -6.33 -24.92 25.48
C HIS A 11 -6.08 -24.54 26.95
N MET A 12 -5.95 -23.25 27.25
CA MET A 12 -5.68 -22.74 28.58
C MET A 12 -6.96 -22.45 29.37
N SER A 13 -6.94 -22.69 30.68
CA SER A 13 -7.95 -22.19 31.62
C SER A 13 -7.69 -20.72 31.98
N GLN A 14 -8.70 -20.00 32.50
CA GLN A 14 -8.48 -18.63 33.00
C GLN A 14 -7.48 -18.58 34.14
N ALA A 15 -7.41 -19.64 35.00
CA ALA A 15 -6.47 -19.74 36.11
C ALA A 15 -5.01 -19.89 35.61
N GLU A 16 -4.78 -20.71 34.61
CA GLU A 16 -3.45 -20.89 34.00
C GLU A 16 -2.96 -19.59 33.36
N LEU A 17 -3.80 -18.93 32.55
CA LEU A 17 -3.47 -17.64 31.96
C LEU A 17 -3.17 -16.58 33.02
N ALA A 18 -3.97 -16.53 34.08
CA ALA A 18 -3.77 -15.62 35.23
C ALA A 18 -2.44 -15.87 35.94
N SER A 19 -2.07 -17.14 36.14
CA SER A 19 -0.78 -17.53 36.74
C SER A 19 0.40 -17.06 35.91
N LEU A 20 0.36 -17.22 34.56
CA LEU A 20 1.44 -16.79 33.64
C LEU A 20 1.59 -15.25 33.64
N LEU A 21 0.50 -14.53 33.81
CA LEU A 21 0.52 -13.06 33.83
C LEU A 21 0.82 -12.47 35.21
N GLY A 22 0.80 -13.29 36.27
CA GLY A 22 0.95 -12.81 37.65
C GLY A 22 -0.27 -12.01 38.17
N VAL A 23 -1.48 -12.33 37.67
CA VAL A 23 -2.75 -11.66 38.04
C VAL A 23 -3.75 -12.65 38.59
N THR A 24 -4.90 -12.17 39.08
CA THR A 24 -5.97 -13.05 39.58
C THR A 24 -6.82 -13.60 38.42
N GLN A 25 -7.36 -14.81 38.58
CA GLN A 25 -8.33 -15.39 37.65
C GLN A 25 -9.53 -14.47 37.42
N GLN A 26 -9.98 -13.76 38.48
CA GLN A 26 -11.09 -12.80 38.39
C GLN A 26 -10.76 -11.63 37.45
N ALA A 27 -9.50 -11.17 37.43
CA ALA A 27 -9.06 -10.12 36.48
C ALA A 27 -9.21 -10.59 35.04
N VAL A 28 -8.71 -11.79 34.70
CA VAL A 28 -8.88 -12.40 33.38
C VAL A 28 -10.37 -12.54 33.02
N GLY A 29 -11.21 -13.01 33.96
CA GLY A 29 -12.64 -13.11 33.72
C GLY A 29 -13.35 -11.77 33.47
N LYS A 30 -12.91 -10.67 34.12
CA LYS A 30 -13.41 -9.32 33.87
C LYS A 30 -12.98 -8.81 32.47
N TRP A 31 -11.75 -9.07 32.05
CA TRP A 31 -11.25 -8.71 30.72
C TRP A 31 -12.00 -9.46 29.61
N GLU A 32 -12.18 -10.77 29.76
CA GLU A 32 -12.93 -11.59 28.82
C GLU A 32 -14.42 -11.21 28.69
N SER A 33 -15.01 -10.69 29.75
CA SER A 33 -16.40 -10.22 29.76
C SER A 33 -16.58 -8.74 29.43
N GLY A 34 -15.46 -8.02 29.14
CA GLY A 34 -15.51 -6.60 28.82
C GLY A 34 -15.81 -5.66 30.00
N LYS A 35 -15.81 -6.18 31.23
CA LYS A 35 -16.07 -5.37 32.45
C LYS A 35 -14.89 -4.50 32.86
N SER A 36 -13.70 -4.80 32.41
CA SER A 36 -12.48 -3.99 32.53
C SER A 36 -11.53 -4.33 31.45
N SER A 37 -10.54 -3.46 31.18
CA SER A 37 -9.46 -3.69 30.21
C SER A 37 -8.15 -3.92 30.96
N PRO A 38 -7.25 -4.78 30.40
CA PRO A 38 -5.88 -4.89 30.91
C PRO A 38 -5.10 -3.61 30.55
N ASP A 39 -4.07 -3.31 31.33
CA ASP A 39 -3.14 -2.22 31.02
C ASP A 39 -2.25 -2.57 29.80
N PRO A 40 -1.61 -1.58 29.15
CA PRO A 40 -0.81 -1.82 27.93
C PRO A 40 0.33 -2.83 28.13
N ALA A 41 0.98 -2.87 29.28
CA ALA A 41 2.05 -3.83 29.55
C ALA A 41 1.51 -5.26 29.66
N THR A 42 0.32 -5.40 30.26
CA THR A 42 -0.39 -6.70 30.34
C THR A 42 -0.88 -7.14 28.97
N VAL A 43 -1.34 -6.22 28.10
CA VAL A 43 -1.72 -6.54 26.71
C VAL A 43 -0.53 -7.08 25.92
N ALA A 44 0.66 -6.48 26.06
CA ALA A 44 1.87 -6.98 25.40
C ALA A 44 2.22 -8.42 25.84
N LYS A 45 2.17 -8.71 27.15
CA LYS A 45 2.40 -10.07 27.67
C LYS A 45 1.34 -11.08 27.21
N LEU A 46 0.08 -10.65 27.15
CA LEU A 46 -1.02 -11.45 26.62
C LEU A 46 -0.77 -11.85 25.18
N ALA A 47 -0.30 -10.91 24.35
CA ALA A 47 0.02 -11.15 22.95
C ALA A 47 1.12 -12.21 22.81
N GLU A 48 2.18 -12.14 23.59
CA GLU A 48 3.27 -13.13 23.61
C GLU A 48 2.78 -14.53 24.06
N ILE A 49 2.06 -14.61 25.19
CA ILE A 49 1.59 -15.89 25.76
C ILE A 49 0.60 -16.58 24.82
N LEU A 50 -0.27 -15.80 24.19
CA LEU A 50 -1.33 -16.31 23.32
C LEU A 50 -0.91 -16.44 21.85
N ASP A 51 0.35 -16.12 21.53
CA ASP A 51 0.91 -16.15 20.17
C ASP A 51 0.02 -15.38 19.18
N THR A 52 -0.23 -14.13 19.53
CA THR A 52 -1.09 -13.21 18.77
C THR A 52 -0.53 -11.80 18.85
N THR A 53 -1.22 -10.81 18.27
CA THR A 53 -0.81 -9.41 18.33
C THR A 53 -1.66 -8.63 19.35
N ALA A 54 -1.08 -7.56 19.91
CA ALA A 54 -1.82 -6.64 20.77
C ALA A 54 -3.04 -6.05 20.04
N ASP A 55 -2.88 -5.73 18.76
CA ASP A 55 -3.94 -5.16 17.91
C ASP A 55 -5.13 -6.12 17.76
N TYR A 56 -4.85 -7.42 17.59
CA TYR A 56 -5.91 -8.43 17.56
C TYR A 56 -6.67 -8.51 18.88
N LEU A 57 -5.94 -8.56 20.00
CA LEU A 57 -6.56 -8.63 21.33
C LEU A 57 -7.41 -7.40 21.68
N LEU A 58 -7.03 -6.23 21.13
CA LEU A 58 -7.75 -4.97 21.28
C LEU A 58 -8.93 -4.84 20.30
N GLY A 59 -9.11 -5.82 19.39
CA GLY A 59 -10.15 -5.78 18.36
C GLY A 59 -9.87 -4.79 17.23
N LEU A 60 -8.61 -4.36 17.09
CA LEU A 60 -8.16 -3.47 16.02
C LEU A 60 -7.81 -4.24 14.75
N PHE A 61 -7.70 -5.56 14.82
CA PHE A 61 -7.39 -6.45 13.71
C PHE A 61 -8.04 -7.84 13.91
N ASP A 62 -8.68 -8.37 12.87
CA ASP A 62 -9.22 -9.74 12.81
C ASP A 62 -8.52 -10.52 11.67
N PRO A 63 -7.63 -11.50 11.99
CA PRO A 63 -6.99 -12.31 10.97
C PRO A 63 -7.95 -13.23 10.20
N ALA A 64 -9.18 -13.44 10.68
CA ALA A 64 -10.20 -14.21 9.95
C ALA A 64 -10.90 -13.39 8.85
N SER A 65 -10.67 -12.09 8.78
CA SER A 65 -11.12 -11.22 7.69
C SER A 65 -10.17 -11.24 6.47
N GLU A 66 -9.33 -12.26 6.35
CA GLU A 66 -8.47 -12.50 5.17
C GLU A 66 -9.32 -12.70 3.90
N GLY A 67 -9.74 -11.60 3.33
CA GLY A 67 -10.51 -11.56 2.09
C GLY A 67 -10.78 -10.16 1.59
N GLN A 68 -10.76 -9.15 2.46
CA GLN A 68 -11.04 -7.77 2.09
C GLN A 68 -10.31 -6.81 3.03
N THR A 69 -9.28 -6.15 2.49
CA THR A 69 -8.49 -5.03 3.04
C THR A 69 -7.54 -5.39 4.19
N GLU A 70 -6.27 -5.64 3.83
CA GLU A 70 -5.15 -5.69 4.78
C GLU A 70 -4.83 -4.26 5.26
N GLU A 71 -5.61 -3.74 6.21
CA GLU A 71 -5.38 -2.44 6.85
C GLU A 71 -4.58 -2.63 8.14
N ARG A 72 -3.42 -1.98 8.25
CA ARG A 72 -2.67 -1.88 9.50
C ARG A 72 -2.82 -0.50 10.11
N PHE A 73 -3.21 -0.47 11.38
CA PHE A 73 -3.29 0.76 12.16
C PHE A 73 -1.94 1.02 12.84
N PHE A 74 -1.24 2.06 12.43
CA PHE A 74 -0.08 2.61 13.14
C PHE A 74 -0.48 3.98 13.72
N GLY A 75 -0.83 4.00 15.02
CA GLY A 75 -1.36 5.19 15.65
C GLY A 75 -2.75 5.57 15.11
N SER A 76 -2.93 6.83 14.70
CA SER A 76 -4.21 7.34 14.13
C SER A 76 -4.34 7.13 12.62
N TYR A 77 -3.49 6.31 12.00
CA TYR A 77 -3.43 6.17 10.54
C TYR A 77 -3.72 4.74 10.10
N VAL A 78 -4.56 4.63 9.08
CA VAL A 78 -4.84 3.37 8.38
C VAL A 78 -3.86 3.22 7.24
N TYR A 79 -3.14 2.09 7.21
CA TYR A 79 -2.27 1.71 6.10
C TYR A 79 -2.85 0.48 5.42
N SER A 80 -2.93 0.52 4.11
CA SER A 80 -3.43 -0.58 3.29
C SER A 80 -2.31 -1.19 2.48
N LEU A 81 -2.37 -2.51 2.25
CA LEU A 81 -1.46 -3.21 1.34
C LEU A 81 -1.86 -2.96 -0.11
N ILE A 82 -0.97 -2.33 -0.85
CA ILE A 82 -1.14 -1.96 -2.25
C ILE A 82 -0.29 -2.89 -3.12
N PRO A 83 -0.83 -3.45 -4.22
CA PRO A 83 -0.06 -4.31 -5.10
C PRO A 83 1.13 -3.57 -5.71
N VAL A 84 2.28 -4.25 -5.79
CA VAL A 84 3.49 -3.77 -6.45
C VAL A 84 3.62 -4.47 -7.80
N ILE A 85 3.66 -3.68 -8.87
CA ILE A 85 3.76 -4.17 -10.25
C ILE A 85 5.06 -3.70 -10.89
N GLY A 86 5.61 -4.51 -11.80
CA GLY A 86 6.84 -4.19 -12.52
C GLY A 86 6.60 -3.36 -13.77
N THR A 87 5.54 -3.67 -14.50
CA THR A 87 5.28 -3.04 -15.81
C THR A 87 3.79 -2.79 -16.01
N VAL A 88 3.47 -1.67 -16.67
CA VAL A 88 2.13 -1.34 -17.16
C VAL A 88 2.20 -1.26 -18.67
N LYS A 89 1.31 -1.95 -19.39
CA LYS A 89 1.24 -1.92 -20.85
C LYS A 89 -0.13 -1.49 -21.35
N ALA A 90 -0.18 -0.88 -22.51
CA ALA A 90 -1.42 -0.69 -23.23
C ALA A 90 -1.90 -2.05 -23.77
N GLY A 91 -3.15 -2.41 -23.48
CA GLY A 91 -3.82 -3.58 -24.04
C GLY A 91 -5.12 -3.16 -24.75
N TYR A 92 -5.82 -4.10 -25.41
CA TYR A 92 -7.09 -3.84 -26.10
C TYR A 92 -8.15 -3.29 -25.14
N GLY A 93 -8.19 -1.96 -24.98
CA GLY A 93 -9.17 -1.24 -24.16
C GLY A 93 -8.98 -1.32 -22.64
N ALA A 94 -7.89 -1.92 -22.15
CA ALA A 94 -7.56 -1.99 -20.72
C ALA A 94 -6.05 -1.92 -20.52
N LEU A 95 -5.63 -1.44 -19.35
CA LEU A 95 -4.23 -1.48 -18.93
C LEU A 95 -3.90 -2.91 -18.44
N ALA A 96 -2.87 -3.51 -19.01
CA ALA A 96 -2.32 -4.77 -18.53
C ALA A 96 -1.23 -4.49 -17.49
N TYR A 97 -1.29 -5.18 -16.37
CA TYR A 97 -0.31 -5.12 -15.29
C TYR A 97 0.47 -6.43 -15.31
N GLU A 98 1.75 -6.33 -15.57
CA GLU A 98 2.63 -7.50 -15.65
C GLU A 98 3.64 -7.46 -14.49
N GLU A 99 4.09 -8.65 -14.08
CA GLU A 99 5.04 -8.89 -13.00
C GLU A 99 4.51 -8.48 -11.61
N ASP A 100 4.19 -9.48 -10.80
CA ASP A 100 3.78 -9.32 -9.40
C ASP A 100 5.02 -9.32 -8.50
N TYR A 101 5.29 -8.18 -7.86
CA TYR A 101 6.36 -8.00 -6.87
C TYR A 101 5.83 -8.01 -5.44
N GLY A 102 4.63 -8.56 -5.22
CA GLY A 102 3.98 -8.60 -3.93
C GLY A 102 3.23 -7.32 -3.59
N LYS A 103 3.24 -6.95 -2.32
CA LYS A 103 2.48 -5.80 -1.82
C LYS A 103 3.33 -4.91 -0.92
N GLU A 104 3.03 -3.62 -0.89
CA GLU A 104 3.69 -2.61 -0.05
C GLU A 104 2.65 -1.73 0.66
N TYR A 105 2.95 -1.29 1.88
CA TYR A 105 2.04 -0.47 2.66
C TYR A 105 1.98 0.97 2.15
N ALA A 106 0.77 1.50 1.98
CA ALA A 106 0.52 2.92 1.73
C ALA A 106 -0.62 3.46 2.60
N ARG A 107 -0.55 4.75 2.89
CA ARG A 107 -1.62 5.47 3.56
C ARG A 107 -2.58 6.06 2.54
N VAL A 108 -3.61 5.30 2.18
CA VAL A 108 -4.61 5.70 1.19
C VAL A 108 -6.02 5.40 1.68
N LYS A 109 -7.02 6.14 1.21
CA LYS A 109 -8.42 5.95 1.60
C LYS A 109 -9.12 4.85 0.82
N ASP A 110 -8.75 4.66 -0.45
CA ASP A 110 -9.32 3.66 -1.35
C ASP A 110 -8.18 2.85 -1.97
N PRO A 111 -7.78 1.73 -1.35
CA PRO A 111 -6.66 0.91 -1.82
C PRO A 111 -6.82 0.39 -3.25
N SER A 112 -8.05 0.16 -3.71
CA SER A 112 -8.35 -0.38 -5.03
C SER A 112 -7.98 0.58 -6.17
N SER A 113 -7.95 1.89 -5.87
CA SER A 113 -7.58 2.94 -6.81
C SER A 113 -6.08 3.18 -6.91
N TYR A 114 -5.25 2.36 -6.25
CA TYR A 114 -3.80 2.55 -6.23
C TYR A 114 -3.03 1.30 -6.63
N PHE A 115 -1.81 1.51 -7.09
CA PHE A 115 -0.77 0.49 -7.23
C PHE A 115 0.60 1.12 -7.03
N TYR A 116 1.57 0.31 -6.63
CA TYR A 116 2.98 0.68 -6.71
C TYR A 116 3.55 0.22 -8.04
N LEU A 117 4.35 1.09 -8.67
CA LEU A 117 5.16 0.75 -9.84
C LEU A 117 6.64 0.73 -9.42
N VAL A 118 7.36 -0.33 -9.76
CA VAL A 118 8.82 -0.36 -9.66
C VAL A 118 9.39 0.53 -10.74
N VAL A 119 10.11 1.57 -10.34
CA VAL A 119 10.78 2.48 -11.27
C VAL A 119 11.97 1.77 -11.91
N ARG A 120 12.07 1.84 -13.23
CA ARG A 120 13.19 1.28 -13.99
C ARG A 120 13.91 2.33 -14.77
N GLY A 121 15.26 2.26 -14.74
CA GLY A 121 16.14 3.19 -15.41
C GLY A 121 16.31 4.51 -14.69
N ASP A 122 17.15 5.36 -15.24
CA ASP A 122 17.67 6.58 -14.63
C ASP A 122 17.09 7.88 -15.21
N SER A 123 16.05 7.79 -16.05
CA SER A 123 15.48 8.97 -16.72
C SER A 123 14.84 10.00 -15.78
N MET A 124 14.55 9.60 -14.53
CA MET A 124 13.96 10.45 -13.50
C MET A 124 14.96 10.86 -12.40
N GLU A 125 16.23 10.50 -12.56
CA GLU A 125 17.29 10.96 -11.66
C GLU A 125 17.53 12.49 -11.77
N PRO A 126 18.03 13.11 -10.70
CA PRO A 126 18.42 12.56 -9.40
C PRO A 126 17.25 12.47 -8.39
N ARG A 127 16.02 12.69 -8.79
CA ARG A 127 14.88 12.75 -7.87
C ARG A 127 14.25 11.40 -7.57
N ILE A 128 14.24 10.53 -8.54
CA ILE A 128 13.67 9.18 -8.45
C ILE A 128 14.68 8.24 -9.11
N HIS A 129 15.08 7.19 -8.40
CA HIS A 129 16.16 6.29 -8.82
C HIS A 129 15.61 4.96 -9.33
N ASP A 130 16.45 4.25 -10.04
CA ASP A 130 16.16 2.86 -10.43
C ASP A 130 15.90 2.00 -9.20
N GLY A 131 14.83 1.20 -9.24
CA GLY A 131 14.39 0.37 -8.12
C GLY A 131 13.48 1.04 -7.11
N ASP A 132 13.31 2.36 -7.14
CA ASP A 132 12.35 3.06 -6.27
C ASP A 132 10.92 2.60 -6.55
N LEU A 133 10.04 2.74 -5.55
CA LEU A 133 8.61 2.48 -5.69
C LEU A 133 7.84 3.78 -5.88
N ALA A 134 7.08 3.90 -6.96
CA ALA A 134 6.16 5.00 -7.19
C ALA A 134 4.73 4.57 -6.85
N LEU A 135 4.09 5.20 -5.86
CA LEU A 135 2.67 5.02 -5.57
C LEU A 135 1.83 5.80 -6.58
N VAL A 136 1.03 5.09 -7.34
CA VAL A 136 0.25 5.61 -8.46
C VAL A 136 -1.23 5.53 -8.15
N HIS A 137 -1.91 6.67 -8.20
CA HIS A 137 -3.36 6.74 -8.19
C HIS A 137 -3.88 6.54 -9.62
N ARG A 138 -4.74 5.54 -9.83
CA ARG A 138 -5.36 5.22 -11.12
C ARG A 138 -6.27 6.37 -11.55
N GLN A 139 -5.96 7.01 -12.65
CA GLN A 139 -6.77 8.05 -13.29
C GLN A 139 -6.31 8.22 -14.74
N ASP A 140 -7.19 8.73 -15.58
CA ASP A 140 -6.97 8.94 -17.02
C ASP A 140 -6.60 10.38 -17.39
N THR A 141 -6.45 11.24 -16.39
CA THR A 141 -6.12 12.66 -16.56
C THR A 141 -4.96 13.07 -15.66
N LEU A 142 -4.17 14.04 -16.11
CA LEU A 142 -3.08 14.66 -15.35
C LEU A 142 -3.17 16.18 -15.49
N GLU A 143 -2.75 16.88 -14.44
CA GLU A 143 -2.58 18.31 -14.46
C GLU A 143 -1.17 18.68 -14.94
N ASN A 144 -1.02 19.92 -15.42
CA ASN A 144 0.26 20.42 -15.91
C ASN A 144 1.31 20.46 -14.79
N GLY A 145 2.34 19.67 -14.92
CA GLY A 145 3.41 19.53 -13.93
C GLY A 145 3.35 18.25 -13.09
N ASP A 146 2.28 17.48 -13.20
CA ASP A 146 2.15 16.20 -12.50
C ASP A 146 3.22 15.19 -12.95
N LEU A 147 3.58 14.30 -12.02
CA LEU A 147 4.29 13.07 -12.35
C LEU A 147 3.27 11.99 -12.68
N GLY A 148 3.41 11.38 -13.83
CA GLY A 148 2.48 10.34 -14.28
C GLY A 148 3.17 9.11 -14.81
N VAL A 149 2.45 8.00 -14.75
CA VAL A 149 2.76 6.80 -15.52
C VAL A 149 1.98 6.89 -16.83
N LEU A 150 2.71 6.98 -17.92
CA LEU A 150 2.18 7.23 -19.26
C LEU A 150 2.66 6.16 -20.22
N ILE A 151 1.79 5.80 -21.14
CA ILE A 151 2.07 4.81 -22.18
C ILE A 151 1.89 5.51 -23.53
N TYR A 152 2.90 5.44 -24.38
CA TYR A 152 2.83 6.03 -25.72
C TYR A 152 3.10 4.99 -26.79
N GLY A 153 2.18 4.89 -27.75
CA GLY A 153 2.19 3.89 -28.82
C GLY A 153 1.33 2.67 -28.50
N ASP A 154 1.10 1.85 -29.53
CA ASP A 154 0.11 0.75 -29.46
C ASP A 154 0.60 -0.47 -28.65
N GLU A 155 1.92 -0.62 -28.50
CA GLU A 155 2.59 -1.67 -27.72
C GLU A 155 3.55 -1.08 -26.69
N GLY A 156 3.34 0.19 -26.31
CA GLY A 156 4.21 0.90 -25.41
C GLY A 156 4.13 0.38 -23.97
N GLU A 157 5.27 0.34 -23.31
CA GLU A 157 5.34 0.13 -21.86
C GLU A 157 5.16 1.45 -21.13
N GLY A 158 4.62 1.35 -19.91
CA GLY A 158 4.43 2.50 -19.03
C GLY A 158 5.76 3.13 -18.65
N THR A 159 5.87 4.42 -18.84
CA THR A 159 7.03 5.21 -18.46
C THR A 159 6.63 6.27 -17.44
N LEU A 160 7.48 6.51 -16.45
CA LEU A 160 7.29 7.57 -15.47
C LEU A 160 7.94 8.85 -16.01
N LYS A 161 7.14 9.92 -16.18
CA LYS A 161 7.61 11.22 -16.66
C LYS A 161 6.82 12.34 -16.02
N ARG A 162 7.38 13.55 -16.07
CA ARG A 162 6.62 14.76 -15.79
C ARG A 162 5.77 15.11 -16.99
N TYR A 163 4.45 15.25 -16.74
CA TYR A 163 3.48 15.65 -17.75
C TYR A 163 3.43 17.17 -17.87
N LEU A 164 3.61 17.70 -19.07
CA LEU A 164 3.48 19.13 -19.35
C LEU A 164 2.58 19.34 -20.56
N GLN A 165 1.54 20.11 -20.39
CA GLN A 165 0.67 20.53 -21.51
C GLN A 165 1.11 21.91 -21.99
N ARG A 166 1.44 22.03 -23.26
CA ARG A 166 1.88 23.28 -23.90
C ARG A 166 1.03 23.53 -25.16
N GLY A 167 -0.07 24.30 -25.01
CA GLY A 167 -1.03 24.52 -26.09
C GLY A 167 -1.64 23.20 -26.57
N ASN A 168 -1.45 22.86 -27.84
CA ASN A 168 -1.99 21.65 -28.45
C ASN A 168 -1.01 20.46 -28.44
N CYS A 169 -0.01 20.48 -27.59
CA CYS A 169 0.91 19.35 -27.44
C CYS A 169 1.12 18.98 -25.98
N VAL A 170 1.46 17.73 -25.76
CA VAL A 170 1.91 17.16 -24.49
C VAL A 170 3.39 16.91 -24.56
N VAL A 171 4.11 17.30 -23.53
CA VAL A 171 5.54 17.02 -23.37
C VAL A 171 5.74 16.08 -22.21
N LEU A 172 6.35 14.94 -22.46
CA LEU A 172 6.79 14.00 -21.45
C LEU A 172 8.25 14.33 -21.11
N GLN A 173 8.43 14.96 -19.94
CA GLN A 173 9.72 15.48 -19.52
C GLN A 173 10.38 14.54 -18.51
N PRO A 174 11.60 14.04 -18.80
CA PRO A 174 12.46 13.40 -17.82
C PRO A 174 13.04 14.45 -16.84
N PHE A 175 13.45 14.02 -15.64
CA PHE A 175 14.23 14.88 -14.76
C PHE A 175 15.73 14.82 -15.09
N ASN A 176 16.19 13.71 -15.61
CA ASN A 176 17.58 13.54 -16.02
C ASN A 176 17.85 14.29 -17.34
N PRO A 177 18.72 15.31 -17.33
CA PRO A 177 19.01 16.12 -18.52
C PRO A 177 19.74 15.35 -19.64
N ALA A 178 20.23 14.15 -19.36
CA ALA A 178 20.80 13.28 -20.40
C ALA A 178 19.73 12.73 -21.36
N TYR A 179 18.45 12.78 -20.97
CA TYR A 179 17.32 12.33 -21.75
C TYR A 179 16.58 13.49 -22.40
N LYS A 180 16.16 13.30 -23.65
CA LYS A 180 15.36 14.31 -24.37
C LYS A 180 13.89 14.24 -23.98
N GLU A 181 13.25 15.41 -23.95
CA GLU A 181 11.78 15.50 -23.84
C GLU A 181 11.12 14.85 -25.06
N LEU A 182 10.03 14.12 -24.83
CA LEU A 182 9.18 13.58 -25.88
C LEU A 182 7.99 14.53 -26.08
N VAL A 183 7.88 15.12 -27.26
CA VAL A 183 6.78 16.03 -27.63
C VAL A 183 5.76 15.27 -28.48
N ILE A 184 4.53 15.15 -27.97
CA ILE A 184 3.42 14.46 -28.61
C ILE A 184 2.40 15.51 -29.06
N LYS A 185 1.98 15.47 -30.32
CA LYS A 185 1.08 16.48 -30.93
C LYS A 185 0.20 15.88 -32.01
N GLY A 186 -0.91 16.58 -32.28
CA GLY A 186 -1.85 16.21 -33.35
C GLY A 186 -2.49 14.85 -33.09
N GLU A 187 -2.53 13.99 -34.10
CA GLU A 187 -3.13 12.65 -34.03
C GLU A 187 -2.39 11.69 -33.09
N ASP A 188 -1.12 11.93 -32.85
CA ASP A 188 -0.31 11.12 -31.92
C ASP A 188 -0.80 11.24 -30.45
N LEU A 189 -1.53 12.30 -30.11
CA LEU A 189 -2.16 12.42 -28.79
C LEU A 189 -3.16 11.30 -28.52
N ASN A 190 -3.80 10.75 -29.54
CA ASN A 190 -4.74 9.62 -29.41
C ASN A 190 -4.04 8.30 -29.03
N ARG A 191 -2.70 8.25 -29.14
CA ARG A 191 -1.85 7.10 -28.80
C ARG A 191 -1.21 7.24 -27.42
N LEU A 192 -1.51 8.35 -26.72
CA LEU A 192 -1.04 8.58 -25.35
C LEU A 192 -2.11 8.11 -24.36
N HIS A 193 -1.76 7.15 -23.52
CA HIS A 193 -2.61 6.65 -22.46
C HIS A 193 -2.01 7.02 -21.10
N ILE A 194 -2.84 7.47 -20.19
CA ILE A 194 -2.46 7.77 -18.80
C ILE A 194 -2.89 6.60 -17.94
N ALA A 195 -1.93 5.96 -17.26
CA ALA A 195 -2.19 4.87 -16.32
C ALA A 195 -2.50 5.39 -14.91
N GLY A 196 -1.99 6.58 -14.57
CA GLY A 196 -2.28 7.25 -13.31
C GLY A 196 -1.27 8.31 -12.95
N ARG A 197 -1.57 9.00 -11.84
CA ARG A 197 -0.74 10.05 -11.25
C ARG A 197 0.10 9.49 -10.10
N VAL A 198 1.39 9.79 -10.08
CA VAL A 198 2.28 9.48 -8.97
C VAL A 198 1.99 10.44 -7.82
N VAL A 199 1.68 9.88 -6.65
CA VAL A 199 1.35 10.65 -5.44
C VAL A 199 2.43 10.59 -4.37
N GLU A 200 3.27 9.55 -4.40
CA GLU A 200 4.37 9.33 -3.46
C GLU A 200 5.47 8.51 -4.14
N THR A 201 6.70 8.67 -3.73
CA THR A 201 7.81 7.78 -4.09
C THR A 201 8.52 7.30 -2.83
N LYS A 202 8.92 6.03 -2.81
CA LYS A 202 9.69 5.41 -1.72
C LYS A 202 11.02 4.94 -2.27
N ALA A 203 12.11 5.40 -1.69
CA ALA A 203 13.43 4.86 -1.97
C ALA A 203 13.53 3.43 -1.45
N LYS A 204 14.06 2.52 -2.26
CA LYS A 204 14.34 1.14 -1.86
C LYS A 204 15.84 1.06 -1.58
N TRP A 205 16.20 0.76 -0.31
CA TRP A 205 17.57 0.63 0.18
C TRP A 205 18.05 -0.83 0.06
#